data_d3d1a47266e268ed67599b3ab532dc29
#
_entry.id   d3d1a47266e268ed67599b3ab532dc29
#
_cell.length_a   1.000
_cell.length_b   1.000
_cell.length_c   1.000
_cell.angle_alpha   90.00
_cell.angle_beta   90.00
_cell.angle_gamma   90.00
#
_symmetry.space_group_name_H-M   'P 1'
#
loop_
_entity.id
_entity.type
_entity.pdbx_description
1 polymer ?
#
loop_
_entity_poly.entity_id
_entity_poly.type
_entity_poly.pdbx_seq_one_letter_code
_entity_poly.pdbx_strand_id
1 'polypeptide(L)'
;GLNPVVVFGSEAQKQRMLPPLIAGQDKACFAVTEPDAGLDTTQLKTQAVRDGDHYVLNGRKIWISTAQVANKMLILARTTPMDQVDKPTKGLSLFYTDLDRQHVEVREIDKMGRAAVDSNMLFIDQLRVPVSDRIGEEGHGFEYILHGLNPERILIAAEAVGLGRVALEHATRYAKERVVFGRPIGQNQ
;
A
#
# COMPACT_ATOMS: atom_id res chain seq x y z
N GLY A 1 -1.29 -0.33 -7.57
CA GLY A 1 -0.64 -0.35 -8.86
C GLY A 1 0.44 0.69 -9.07
N LEU A 2 1.24 0.53 -10.13
CA LEU A 2 2.32 1.45 -10.49
C LEU A 2 1.85 2.66 -11.32
N ASN A 3 0.60 3.05 -11.20
CA ASN A 3 0.07 4.24 -11.89
C ASN A 3 0.92 5.51 -11.64
N PRO A 4 1.46 5.74 -10.43
CA PRO A 4 2.35 6.87 -10.19
C PRO A 4 3.61 6.86 -11.09
N VAL A 5 4.19 5.70 -11.37
CA VAL A 5 5.34 5.59 -12.30
C VAL A 5 4.91 5.93 -13.73
N VAL A 6 3.73 5.47 -14.15
CA VAL A 6 3.19 5.75 -15.50
C VAL A 6 2.96 7.24 -15.70
N VAL A 7 2.42 7.93 -14.68
CA VAL A 7 2.04 9.35 -14.79
C VAL A 7 3.21 10.28 -14.52
N PHE A 8 4.00 10.04 -13.47
CA PHE A 8 5.02 10.96 -12.97
C PHE A 8 6.46 10.49 -13.17
N GLY A 9 6.66 9.24 -13.59
CA GLY A 9 8.00 8.74 -13.92
C GLY A 9 8.57 9.42 -15.17
N SER A 10 9.89 9.62 -15.19
CA SER A 10 10.59 10.02 -16.41
C SER A 10 10.52 8.92 -17.47
N GLU A 11 10.76 9.25 -18.73
CA GLU A 11 10.77 8.24 -19.80
C GLU A 11 11.82 7.14 -19.53
N ALA A 12 12.98 7.49 -18.99
CA ALA A 12 13.99 6.52 -18.58
C ALA A 12 13.50 5.58 -17.47
N GLN A 13 12.76 6.11 -16.49
CA GLN A 13 12.13 5.29 -15.45
C GLN A 13 11.06 4.37 -16.02
N LYS A 14 10.18 4.87 -16.86
CA LYS A 14 9.14 4.06 -17.51
C LYS A 14 9.73 2.91 -18.32
N GLN A 15 10.76 3.18 -19.12
CA GLN A 15 11.45 2.17 -19.93
C GLN A 15 12.17 1.12 -19.07
N ARG A 16 12.72 1.51 -17.92
CA ARG A 16 13.43 0.60 -17.01
C ARG A 16 12.49 -0.20 -16.11
N MET A 17 11.45 0.44 -15.59
CA MET A 17 10.63 -0.11 -14.50
C MET A 17 9.40 -0.88 -14.97
N LEU A 18 8.75 -0.43 -16.06
CA LEU A 18 7.46 -0.99 -16.46
C LEU A 18 7.57 -2.31 -17.23
N PRO A 19 8.49 -2.51 -18.21
CA PRO A 19 8.54 -3.75 -18.98
C PRO A 19 8.77 -5.01 -18.13
N PRO A 20 9.70 -5.04 -17.15
CA PRO A 20 9.90 -6.24 -16.33
C PRO A 20 8.65 -6.57 -15.48
N LEU A 21 7.94 -5.56 -15.00
CA LEU A 21 6.69 -5.74 -14.25
C LEU A 21 5.58 -6.30 -15.15
N ILE A 22 5.41 -5.74 -16.36
CA ILE A 22 4.39 -6.20 -17.33
C ILE A 22 4.67 -7.64 -17.76
N ALA A 23 5.94 -7.99 -17.93
CA ALA A 23 6.38 -9.35 -18.27
C ALA A 23 6.28 -10.33 -17.09
N GLY A 24 5.92 -9.88 -15.88
CA GLY A 24 5.85 -10.72 -14.67
C GLY A 24 7.23 -11.15 -14.13
N GLN A 25 8.31 -10.58 -14.61
CA GLN A 25 9.66 -10.79 -14.10
C GLN A 25 9.83 -10.09 -12.74
N ASP A 26 9.33 -8.87 -12.63
CA ASP A 26 9.25 -8.15 -11.37
C ASP A 26 7.87 -8.33 -10.71
N LYS A 27 7.88 -8.48 -9.39
CA LYS A 27 6.70 -8.45 -8.52
C LYS A 27 6.89 -7.32 -7.52
N ALA A 28 5.91 -6.43 -7.46
CA ALA A 28 6.00 -5.24 -6.61
C ALA A 28 4.98 -5.27 -5.46
N CYS A 29 5.41 -4.88 -4.27
CA CYS A 29 4.51 -4.55 -3.17
C CYS A 29 4.34 -3.02 -3.02
N PHE A 30 3.31 -2.63 -2.26
CA PHE A 30 2.93 -1.23 -2.05
C PHE A 30 3.13 -0.86 -0.57
N ALA A 31 4.22 -0.15 -0.26
CA ALA A 31 4.71 0.09 1.10
C ALA A 31 4.39 1.53 1.57
N VAL A 32 3.16 1.77 2.02
CA VAL A 32 2.69 3.09 2.48
C VAL A 32 2.35 3.07 3.96
N THR A 33 1.40 2.26 4.40
CA THR A 33 0.87 2.23 5.77
C THR A 33 1.96 1.92 6.80
N GLU A 34 1.88 2.60 7.94
CA GLU A 34 2.75 2.37 9.10
C GLU A 34 1.93 1.99 10.35
N PRO A 35 2.55 1.39 11.37
CA PRO A 35 1.81 1.02 12.60
C PRO A 35 1.05 2.18 13.24
N ASP A 36 1.62 3.39 13.18
CA ASP A 36 1.05 4.60 13.79
C ASP A 36 0.36 5.53 12.76
N ALA A 37 0.39 5.20 11.46
CA ALA A 37 -0.12 6.04 10.38
C ALA A 37 -0.84 5.21 9.31
N GLY A 38 -2.11 4.88 9.57
CA GLY A 38 -2.99 4.15 8.65
C GLY A 38 -3.87 5.07 7.83
N LEU A 39 -4.89 5.66 8.45
CA LEU A 39 -5.85 6.55 7.77
C LEU A 39 -5.23 7.88 7.40
N ASP A 40 -4.51 8.50 8.32
CA ASP A 40 -3.75 9.72 8.05
C ASP A 40 -2.32 9.37 7.62
N THR A 41 -2.15 9.13 6.33
CA THR A 41 -0.84 8.82 5.73
C THR A 41 0.13 9.99 5.78
N THR A 42 -0.31 11.20 6.11
CA THR A 42 0.59 12.35 6.27
C THR A 42 1.46 12.27 7.52
N GLN A 43 1.09 11.39 8.47
CA GLN A 43 1.83 11.17 9.72
C GLN A 43 2.94 10.10 9.61
N LEU A 44 3.30 9.69 8.40
CA LEU A 44 4.36 8.71 8.16
C LEU A 44 5.69 9.14 8.78
N LYS A 45 6.36 8.18 9.42
CA LYS A 45 7.64 8.36 10.13
C LYS A 45 8.82 7.71 9.43
N THR A 46 8.60 6.80 8.47
CA THR A 46 9.69 6.24 7.65
C THR A 46 10.45 7.38 6.98
N GLN A 47 11.74 7.48 7.27
CA GLN A 47 12.61 8.54 6.78
C GLN A 47 13.38 8.09 5.54
N ALA A 48 13.67 9.05 4.67
CA ALA A 48 14.59 8.90 3.54
C ALA A 48 15.56 10.08 3.55
N VAL A 49 16.74 9.86 4.09
CA VAL A 49 17.78 10.90 4.21
C VAL A 49 18.71 10.82 3.00
N ARG A 50 18.90 11.92 2.31
CA ARG A 50 19.80 11.96 1.14
C ARG A 50 21.26 11.84 1.55
N ASP A 51 21.98 10.92 0.88
CA ASP A 51 23.41 10.68 1.00
C ASP A 51 24.01 10.58 -0.40
N GLY A 52 24.48 11.70 -0.92
CA GLY A 52 25.05 11.80 -2.26
C GLY A 52 24.03 11.44 -3.37
N ASP A 53 24.30 10.36 -4.08
CA ASP A 53 23.47 9.84 -5.18
C ASP A 53 22.40 8.81 -4.74
N HIS A 54 22.27 8.62 -3.42
CA HIS A 54 21.29 7.72 -2.80
C HIS A 54 20.47 8.43 -1.72
N TYR A 55 19.39 7.77 -1.33
CA TYR A 55 18.70 7.99 -0.07
C TYR A 55 18.92 6.79 0.85
N VAL A 56 19.07 7.03 2.14
CA VAL A 56 19.11 6.00 3.17
C VAL A 56 17.76 5.97 3.86
N LEU A 57 17.04 4.86 3.72
CA LEU A 57 15.70 4.68 4.27
C LEU A 57 15.75 3.90 5.57
N ASN A 58 15.01 4.41 6.58
CA ASN A 58 14.80 3.75 7.87
C ASN A 58 13.35 3.87 8.30
N GLY A 59 12.74 2.78 8.75
CA GLY A 59 11.36 2.81 9.22
C GLY A 59 10.67 1.45 9.25
N ARG A 60 9.35 1.49 9.39
CA ARG A 60 8.52 0.29 9.43
C ARG A 60 7.27 0.49 8.60
N LYS A 61 6.85 -0.55 7.89
CA LYS A 61 5.58 -0.59 7.16
C LYS A 61 4.75 -1.76 7.63
N ILE A 62 3.43 -1.66 7.55
CA ILE A 62 2.50 -2.72 7.97
C ILE A 62 1.38 -2.90 6.96
N TRP A 63 0.78 -4.07 6.95
CA TRP A 63 -0.29 -4.47 6.03
C TRP A 63 0.14 -4.47 4.56
N ILE A 64 1.40 -4.81 4.32
CA ILE A 64 1.97 -4.82 2.98
C ILE A 64 1.67 -6.17 2.32
N SER A 65 0.80 -6.14 1.32
CA SER A 65 0.43 -7.32 0.54
C SER A 65 1.54 -7.74 -0.41
N THR A 66 1.65 -9.04 -0.68
CA THR A 66 2.58 -9.66 -1.65
C THR A 66 4.07 -9.50 -1.34
N ALA A 67 4.43 -8.95 -0.17
CA ALA A 67 5.83 -8.70 0.15
C ALA A 67 6.66 -9.99 0.31
N GLN A 68 6.03 -11.16 0.56
CA GLN A 68 6.76 -12.44 0.61
C GLN A 68 7.42 -12.79 -0.73
N VAL A 69 6.77 -12.47 -1.84
CA VAL A 69 7.22 -12.82 -3.20
C VAL A 69 7.70 -11.62 -4.01
N ALA A 70 7.56 -10.41 -3.49
CA ALA A 70 7.99 -9.19 -4.17
C ALA A 70 9.52 -9.05 -4.18
N ASN A 71 10.06 -8.61 -5.29
CA ASN A 71 11.45 -8.18 -5.45
C ASN A 71 11.57 -6.66 -5.64
N LYS A 72 10.44 -5.96 -5.78
CA LYS A 72 10.35 -4.50 -5.89
C LYS A 72 9.33 -3.96 -4.88
N MET A 73 9.46 -2.69 -4.52
CA MET A 73 8.45 -1.99 -3.73
C MET A 73 8.25 -0.56 -4.22
N LEU A 74 6.99 -0.12 -4.19
CA LEU A 74 6.63 1.29 -4.27
C LEU A 74 6.49 1.79 -2.83
N ILE A 75 7.41 2.62 -2.37
CA ILE A 75 7.47 3.09 -0.99
C ILE A 75 7.33 4.60 -0.87
N LEU A 76 6.49 5.03 0.07
CA LEU A 76 6.36 6.44 0.47
C LEU A 76 7.16 6.67 1.75
N ALA A 77 8.08 7.64 1.74
CA ALA A 77 8.93 7.98 2.87
C ALA A 77 9.10 9.49 3.00
N ARG A 78 9.46 9.94 4.20
CA ARG A 78 9.65 11.36 4.50
C ARG A 78 11.09 11.80 4.20
N THR A 79 11.24 12.71 3.26
CA THR A 79 12.52 13.32 2.86
C THR A 79 12.77 14.64 3.57
N THR A 80 11.70 15.35 3.98
CA THR A 80 11.80 16.58 4.79
C THR A 80 11.08 16.36 6.11
N PRO A 81 11.70 16.62 7.27
CA PRO A 81 11.08 16.52 8.58
C PRO A 81 9.75 17.27 8.69
N MET A 82 8.82 16.77 9.51
CA MET A 82 7.47 17.32 9.65
C MET A 82 7.47 18.76 10.16
N ASP A 83 8.41 19.12 11.01
CA ASP A 83 8.59 20.46 11.60
C ASP A 83 9.21 21.47 10.64
N GLN A 84 9.65 21.03 9.46
CA GLN A 84 10.26 21.86 8.42
C GLN A 84 9.36 22.07 7.20
N VAL A 85 8.12 21.59 7.25
CA VAL A 85 7.14 21.75 6.16
C VAL A 85 5.95 22.61 6.61
N ASP A 86 5.37 23.37 5.68
CA ASP A 86 4.17 24.17 5.90
C ASP A 86 2.88 23.33 5.97
N LYS A 87 2.87 22.16 5.34
CA LYS A 87 1.75 21.23 5.30
C LYS A 87 2.21 19.78 5.49
N PRO A 88 1.49 18.96 6.28
CA PRO A 88 1.86 17.55 6.50
C PRO A 88 1.97 16.71 5.22
N THR A 89 1.27 17.10 4.16
CA THR A 89 1.32 16.46 2.83
C THR A 89 2.61 16.71 2.08
N LYS A 90 3.37 17.73 2.48
CA LYS A 90 4.68 18.06 1.90
C LYS A 90 5.80 17.29 2.58
N GLY A 91 6.95 17.21 1.93
CA GLY A 91 8.12 16.51 2.44
C GLY A 91 8.05 14.99 2.41
N LEU A 92 7.04 14.41 1.78
CA LEU A 92 6.95 12.98 1.47
C LEU A 92 7.41 12.74 0.04
N SER A 93 8.25 11.74 -0.18
CA SER A 93 8.74 11.35 -1.51
C SER A 93 8.41 9.90 -1.82
N LEU A 94 8.18 9.63 -3.09
CA LEU A 94 7.78 8.31 -3.56
C LEU A 94 8.95 7.66 -4.31
N PHE A 95 9.23 6.40 -3.99
CA PHE A 95 10.30 5.62 -4.61
C PHE A 95 9.76 4.30 -5.14
N TYR A 96 10.22 3.89 -6.33
CA TYR A 96 10.05 2.53 -6.82
C TYR A 96 11.42 1.87 -6.93
N THR A 97 11.71 0.94 -6.04
CA THR A 97 13.04 0.40 -5.82
C THR A 97 13.05 -1.09 -5.50
N ASP A 98 14.22 -1.68 -5.38
CA ASP A 98 14.42 -3.07 -4.96
C ASP A 98 13.95 -3.28 -3.51
N LEU A 99 13.30 -4.42 -3.28
CA LEU A 99 13.04 -4.94 -1.95
C LEU A 99 14.24 -5.78 -1.51
N ASP A 100 15.32 -5.09 -1.12
CA ASP A 100 16.56 -5.73 -0.69
C ASP A 100 16.40 -6.41 0.68
N ARG A 101 16.42 -7.75 0.70
CA ARG A 101 16.24 -8.56 1.89
C ARG A 101 17.40 -8.48 2.90
N GLN A 102 18.51 -7.89 2.54
CA GLN A 102 19.61 -7.63 3.50
C GLN A 102 19.28 -6.43 4.39
N HIS A 103 18.47 -5.49 3.89
CA HIS A 103 18.10 -4.25 4.56
C HIS A 103 16.61 -4.17 4.92
N VAL A 104 15.78 -5.08 4.41
CA VAL A 104 14.35 -5.13 4.66
C VAL A 104 13.95 -6.51 5.15
N GLU A 105 13.71 -6.61 6.44
CA GLU A 105 13.11 -7.82 7.03
C GLU A 105 11.60 -7.81 6.73
N VAL A 106 11.07 -8.91 6.21
CA VAL A 106 9.65 -9.10 5.90
C VAL A 106 9.08 -10.16 6.80
N ARG A 107 8.12 -9.77 7.66
CA ARG A 107 7.41 -10.68 8.56
C ARG A 107 5.95 -10.79 8.15
N GLU A 108 5.49 -12.00 7.93
CA GLU A 108 4.09 -12.27 7.67
C GLU A 108 3.23 -11.99 8.90
N ILE A 109 2.02 -11.48 8.65
CA ILE A 109 1.01 -11.21 9.67
C ILE A 109 -0.10 -12.24 9.51
N ASP A 110 -0.35 -13.02 10.56
CA ASP A 110 -1.50 -13.92 10.62
C ASP A 110 -2.80 -13.10 10.57
N LYS A 111 -3.73 -13.53 9.72
CA LYS A 111 -5.00 -12.83 9.54
C LYS A 111 -6.16 -13.78 9.24
N MET A 112 -7.34 -13.38 9.60
CA MET A 112 -8.57 -14.05 9.21
C MET A 112 -9.02 -13.53 7.84
N GLY A 113 -9.23 -14.45 6.89
CA GLY A 113 -9.65 -14.12 5.53
C GLY A 113 -8.51 -13.73 4.58
N ARG A 114 -8.82 -13.67 3.30
CA ARG A 114 -7.86 -13.39 2.20
C ARG A 114 -6.59 -14.25 2.27
N ALA A 115 -6.73 -15.54 2.55
CA ALA A 115 -5.59 -16.46 2.72
C ALA A 115 -4.74 -16.61 1.45
N ALA A 116 -5.28 -16.28 0.28
CA ALA A 116 -4.54 -16.33 -0.99
C ALA A 116 -3.52 -15.18 -1.17
N VAL A 117 -3.57 -14.17 -0.32
CA VAL A 117 -2.67 -13.00 -0.37
C VAL A 117 -2.08 -12.78 1.02
N ASP A 118 -0.76 -12.84 1.13
CA ASP A 118 -0.03 -12.52 2.34
C ASP A 118 -0.19 -11.04 2.75
N SER A 119 -0.04 -10.77 4.03
CA SER A 119 0.07 -9.41 4.56
C SER A 119 1.26 -9.35 5.49
N ASN A 120 2.06 -8.30 5.43
CA ASN A 120 3.37 -8.27 6.07
C ASN A 120 3.65 -6.97 6.82
N MET A 121 4.52 -7.09 7.81
CA MET A 121 5.33 -5.99 8.32
C MET A 121 6.66 -5.95 7.58
N LEU A 122 7.13 -4.75 7.27
CA LEU A 122 8.47 -4.49 6.78
C LEU A 122 9.24 -3.71 7.84
N PHE A 123 10.44 -4.20 8.17
CA PHE A 123 11.41 -3.49 9.00
C PHE A 123 12.55 -3.07 8.10
N ILE A 124 12.73 -1.76 7.93
CA ILE A 124 13.67 -1.17 6.99
C ILE A 124 14.81 -0.56 7.80
N ASP A 125 16.01 -1.06 7.56
CA ASP A 125 17.23 -0.63 8.24
C ASP A 125 18.33 -0.32 7.23
N GLN A 126 18.71 0.96 7.15
CA GLN A 126 19.78 1.47 6.30
C GLN A 126 19.65 1.07 4.81
N LEU A 127 18.42 0.98 4.29
CA LEU A 127 18.19 0.65 2.88
C LEU A 127 18.67 1.80 1.99
N ARG A 128 19.64 1.51 1.13
CA ARG A 128 20.16 2.46 0.15
C ARG A 128 19.33 2.44 -1.13
N VAL A 129 18.71 3.54 -1.47
CA VAL A 129 17.84 3.72 -2.64
C VAL A 129 18.44 4.75 -3.57
N PRO A 130 18.77 4.41 -4.83
CA PRO A 130 19.31 5.38 -5.79
C PRO A 130 18.36 6.57 -6.00
N VAL A 131 18.90 7.77 -6.18
CA VAL A 131 18.11 8.97 -6.52
C VAL A 131 17.29 8.75 -7.79
N SER A 132 17.79 7.94 -8.72
CA SER A 132 17.08 7.58 -9.96
C SER A 132 15.81 6.75 -9.75
N ASP A 133 15.59 6.20 -8.54
CA ASP A 133 14.40 5.44 -8.18
C ASP A 133 13.30 6.31 -7.56
N ARG A 134 13.60 7.59 -7.26
CA ARG A 134 12.58 8.55 -6.82
C ARG A 134 11.67 8.93 -7.98
N ILE A 135 10.37 8.78 -7.77
CA ILE A 135 9.33 9.11 -8.75
C ILE A 135 8.93 10.57 -8.59
N GLY A 136 9.08 11.33 -9.68
CA GLY A 136 8.76 12.75 -9.70
C GLY A 136 9.66 13.61 -8.81
N GLU A 137 9.15 14.74 -8.34
CA GLU A 137 9.89 15.71 -7.52
C GLU A 137 9.93 15.32 -6.04
N GLU A 138 11.03 15.67 -5.37
CA GLU A 138 11.17 15.45 -3.93
C GLU A 138 10.14 16.25 -3.15
N GLY A 139 9.59 15.65 -2.10
CA GLY A 139 8.58 16.27 -1.26
C GLY A 139 7.16 16.27 -1.81
N HIS A 140 6.92 15.76 -3.03
CA HIS A 140 5.60 15.71 -3.69
C HIS A 140 4.99 14.30 -3.76
N GLY A 141 5.60 13.31 -3.12
CA GLY A 141 5.20 11.90 -3.19
C GLY A 141 3.78 11.63 -2.71
N PHE A 142 3.25 12.43 -1.77
CA PHE A 142 1.87 12.29 -1.32
C PHE A 142 0.85 12.55 -2.45
N GLU A 143 1.09 13.57 -3.27
CA GLU A 143 0.26 13.86 -4.44
C GLU A 143 0.31 12.71 -5.44
N TYR A 144 1.52 12.20 -5.72
CA TYR A 144 1.73 11.12 -6.67
C TYR A 144 1.09 9.80 -6.25
N ILE A 145 1.16 9.46 -4.95
CA ILE A 145 0.59 8.20 -4.45
C ILE A 145 -0.95 8.18 -4.55
N LEU A 146 -1.62 9.33 -4.49
CA LEU A 146 -3.07 9.41 -4.64
C LEU A 146 -3.55 8.90 -5.99
N HIS A 147 -2.75 9.06 -7.05
CA HIS A 147 -3.05 8.48 -8.37
C HIS A 147 -3.05 6.95 -8.37
N GLY A 148 -2.30 6.32 -7.47
CA GLY A 148 -2.35 4.87 -7.23
C GLY A 148 -3.53 4.46 -6.34
N LEU A 149 -3.83 5.26 -5.32
CA LEU A 149 -4.84 4.94 -4.31
C LEU A 149 -6.28 5.13 -4.80
N ASN A 150 -6.53 6.10 -5.69
CA ASN A 150 -7.90 6.39 -6.13
C ASN A 150 -8.58 5.23 -6.87
N PRO A 151 -7.94 4.52 -7.83
CA PRO A 151 -8.51 3.32 -8.42
C PRO A 151 -8.78 2.21 -7.40
N GLU A 152 -7.91 2.04 -6.41
CA GLU A 152 -8.09 1.04 -5.34
C GLU A 152 -9.29 1.37 -4.46
N ARG A 153 -9.50 2.65 -4.11
CA ARG A 153 -10.68 3.10 -3.36
C ARG A 153 -11.99 2.76 -4.08
N ILE A 154 -12.04 2.97 -5.40
CA ILE A 154 -13.21 2.63 -6.22
C ILE A 154 -13.44 1.12 -6.21
N LEU A 155 -12.38 0.32 -6.38
CA LEU A 155 -12.44 -1.14 -6.37
C LEU A 155 -12.95 -1.67 -5.02
N ILE A 156 -12.41 -1.20 -3.92
CA ILE A 156 -12.79 -1.64 -2.57
C ILE A 156 -14.23 -1.20 -2.24
N ALA A 157 -14.64 -0.02 -2.68
CA ALA A 157 -16.05 0.42 -2.52
C ALA A 157 -17.01 -0.50 -3.27
N ALA A 158 -16.70 -0.88 -4.51
CA ALA A 158 -17.50 -1.83 -5.29
C ALA A 158 -17.55 -3.23 -4.63
N GLU A 159 -16.41 -3.72 -4.12
CA GLU A 159 -16.34 -4.97 -3.35
C GLU A 159 -17.24 -4.92 -2.11
N ALA A 160 -17.19 -3.84 -1.34
CA ALA A 160 -18.00 -3.66 -0.13
C ALA A 160 -19.51 -3.70 -0.43
N VAL A 161 -19.95 -3.07 -1.53
CA VAL A 161 -21.34 -3.12 -1.98
C VAL A 161 -21.76 -4.54 -2.38
N GLY A 162 -20.90 -5.26 -3.10
CA GLY A 162 -21.14 -6.65 -3.48
C GLY A 162 -21.29 -7.58 -2.28
N LEU A 163 -20.36 -7.49 -1.32
CA LEU A 163 -20.41 -8.27 -0.08
C LEU A 163 -21.66 -7.95 0.75
N GLY A 164 -22.03 -6.67 0.84
CA GLY A 164 -23.23 -6.24 1.55
C GLY A 164 -24.52 -6.84 0.96
N ARG A 165 -24.62 -6.89 -0.38
CA ARG A 165 -25.75 -7.54 -1.06
C ARG A 165 -25.83 -9.03 -0.75
N VAL A 166 -24.72 -9.76 -0.87
CA VAL A 166 -24.67 -11.20 -0.56
C VAL A 166 -25.02 -11.46 0.90
N ALA A 167 -24.50 -10.66 1.83
CA ALA A 167 -24.85 -10.79 3.25
C ALA A 167 -26.34 -10.59 3.50
N LEU A 168 -26.96 -9.58 2.85
CA LEU A 168 -28.39 -9.31 2.94
C LEU A 168 -29.23 -10.48 2.37
N GLU A 169 -28.86 -11.02 1.24
CA GLU A 169 -29.54 -12.19 0.63
C GLU A 169 -29.48 -13.41 1.55
N HIS A 170 -28.31 -13.71 2.13
CA HIS A 170 -28.15 -14.81 3.07
C HIS A 170 -28.98 -14.60 4.34
N ALA A 171 -28.92 -13.40 4.93
CA ALA A 171 -29.71 -13.05 6.12
C ALA A 171 -31.22 -13.17 5.86
N THR A 172 -31.69 -12.67 4.72
CA THR A 172 -33.09 -12.72 4.33
C THR A 172 -33.56 -14.16 4.13
N ARG A 173 -32.76 -15.00 3.46
CA ARG A 173 -33.06 -16.41 3.27
C ARG A 173 -33.15 -17.13 4.62
N TYR A 174 -32.16 -16.96 5.47
CA TYR A 174 -32.12 -17.55 6.81
C TYR A 174 -33.32 -17.10 7.66
N ALA A 175 -33.70 -15.83 7.59
CA ALA A 175 -34.86 -15.30 8.32
C ALA A 175 -36.21 -15.89 7.88
N LYS A 176 -36.32 -16.35 6.62
CA LYS A 176 -37.50 -17.05 6.10
C LYS A 176 -37.55 -18.54 6.47
N GLU A 177 -36.39 -19.17 6.62
CA GLU A 177 -36.25 -20.61 6.87
C GLU A 177 -36.19 -20.98 8.35
N ARG A 178 -35.50 -20.16 9.16
CA ARG A 178 -35.32 -20.42 10.59
C ARG A 178 -36.60 -20.20 11.37
N VAL A 179 -37.15 -21.27 11.96
CA VAL A 179 -38.36 -21.22 12.79
C VAL A 179 -37.98 -21.14 14.26
N VAL A 180 -38.53 -20.16 14.98
CA VAL A 180 -38.47 -20.00 16.44
C VAL A 180 -39.86 -19.53 16.90
N PHE A 181 -40.33 -20.05 18.00
CA PHE A 181 -41.72 -19.80 18.48
C PHE A 181 -42.82 -20.17 17.46
N GLY A 182 -42.62 -21.25 16.68
CA GLY A 182 -43.58 -21.74 15.72
C GLY A 182 -43.73 -20.93 14.41
N ARG A 183 -42.85 -19.95 14.17
CA ARG A 183 -42.89 -19.11 12.96
C ARG A 183 -41.48 -18.73 12.50
N PRO A 184 -41.30 -18.37 11.21
CA PRO A 184 -40.02 -17.84 10.72
C PRO A 184 -39.57 -16.61 11.50
N ILE A 185 -38.28 -16.54 11.81
CA ILE A 185 -37.75 -15.43 12.62
C ILE A 185 -37.94 -14.04 11.97
N GLY A 186 -38.02 -13.99 10.64
CA GLY A 186 -38.32 -12.76 9.90
C GLY A 186 -39.73 -12.20 10.13
N GLN A 187 -40.61 -12.95 10.80
CA GLN A 187 -41.95 -12.49 11.21
C GLN A 187 -41.97 -11.92 12.64
N ASN A 188 -40.82 -11.95 13.35
CA ASN A 188 -40.71 -11.37 14.68
C ASN A 188 -40.23 -9.91 14.53
N GLN A 189 -40.81 -9.02 15.34
CA GLN A 189 -40.36 -7.62 15.44
C GLN A 189 -39.21 -7.50 16.42
#